data_5439d9bfac3cefa59f894966be36c2c5
#
_entry.id   5439d9bfac3cefa59f894966be36c2c5
#
_cell.length_a   1.000
_cell.length_b   1.000
_cell.length_c   1.000
_cell.angle_alpha   90.00
_cell.angle_beta   90.00
_cell.angle_gamma   90.00
#
_symmetry.space_group_name_H-M   'P 1'
#
loop_
_entity.id
_entity.type
_entity.pdbx_description
1 polymer ?
#
loop_
_entity_poly.entity_id
_entity_poly.type
_entity_poly.pdbx_seq_one_letter_code
_entity_poly.pdbx_strand_id
1 'polypeptide(L)'
;VDKSFRIIDANANRYELSKMYEDYRFSAHNLKKDFCDLCSQAIKSEKLDTDLYCLTAEEYSLGRSNIEVVKAMLSAGIKIIQYREKEKKMLHKYNECVKIRELTYAAGATFIVNDDIDLAMMVEADGVHIGQYDLPIEKVRELVGKEMIIGVSTHSPQQAQDAIAKGADYIGVGPIFSTRTKKDVCAPVGFEYLDYAVKNVNIPFVAIGGIKEHNITEIKARGAKMIAMVTEIVGAENIEKKIESIRNKLSSICTG
;
A
#
# COMPACT_ATOMS: atom_id res chain seq x y z
N VAL A 1 -18.93 40.19 -55.78
CA VAL A 1 -19.34 40.25 -54.34
C VAL A 1 -19.71 38.87 -53.86
N ASP A 2 -20.51 38.08 -54.58
CA ASP A 2 -21.02 36.79 -54.15
C ASP A 2 -19.93 35.68 -53.97
N LYS A 3 -18.89 35.68 -54.81
CA LYS A 3 -17.80 34.70 -54.72
C LYS A 3 -16.88 34.89 -53.50
N SER A 4 -16.66 36.16 -53.14
CA SER A 4 -15.83 36.51 -51.99
C SER A 4 -16.52 36.18 -50.64
N PHE A 5 -17.85 36.38 -50.57
CA PHE A 5 -18.64 36.02 -49.40
C PHE A 5 -18.67 34.49 -49.18
N ARG A 6 -18.83 33.69 -50.22
CA ARG A 6 -18.80 32.21 -50.11
C ARG A 6 -17.44 31.68 -49.67
N ILE A 7 -16.34 32.32 -50.02
CA ILE A 7 -14.99 31.95 -49.57
C ILE A 7 -14.80 32.31 -48.08
N ILE A 8 -15.31 33.45 -47.64
CA ILE A 8 -15.27 33.86 -46.24
C ILE A 8 -16.11 32.91 -45.36
N ASP A 9 -17.33 32.58 -45.77
CA ASP A 9 -18.21 31.62 -45.09
C ASP A 9 -17.60 30.22 -45.04
N ALA A 10 -17.00 29.73 -46.12
CA ALA A 10 -16.34 28.44 -46.15
C ALA A 10 -15.09 28.37 -45.23
N ASN A 11 -14.36 29.48 -45.11
CA ASN A 11 -13.21 29.58 -44.21
C ASN A 11 -13.65 29.77 -42.75
N ALA A 12 -14.70 30.51 -42.46
CA ALA A 12 -15.30 30.62 -41.14
C ALA A 12 -15.81 29.26 -40.64
N ASN A 13 -16.55 28.51 -41.48
CA ASN A 13 -16.99 27.15 -41.18
C ASN A 13 -15.82 26.18 -40.93
N ARG A 14 -14.74 26.29 -41.70
CA ARG A 14 -13.53 25.50 -41.48
C ARG A 14 -12.88 25.81 -40.12
N TYR A 15 -12.83 27.08 -39.77
CA TYR A 15 -12.26 27.49 -38.47
C TYR A 15 -13.10 26.99 -37.31
N GLU A 16 -14.42 27.10 -37.36
CA GLU A 16 -15.33 26.58 -36.32
C GLU A 16 -15.26 25.06 -36.21
N LEU A 17 -15.24 24.33 -37.33
CA LEU A 17 -15.06 22.89 -37.34
C LEU A 17 -13.70 22.47 -36.79
N SER A 18 -12.63 23.20 -37.10
CA SER A 18 -11.30 22.94 -36.54
C SER A 18 -11.28 23.14 -35.03
N LYS A 19 -11.88 24.22 -34.54
CA LYS A 19 -12.00 24.48 -33.10
C LYS A 19 -12.84 23.42 -32.39
N MET A 20 -13.99 23.06 -32.95
CA MET A 20 -14.80 21.94 -32.40
C MET A 20 -14.01 20.64 -32.35
N TYR A 21 -13.23 20.30 -33.36
CA TYR A 21 -12.42 19.10 -33.39
C TYR A 21 -11.34 19.13 -32.30
N GLU A 22 -10.67 20.25 -32.09
CA GLU A 22 -9.71 20.44 -31.01
C GLU A 22 -10.36 20.28 -29.63
N ASP A 23 -11.54 20.87 -29.42
CA ASP A 23 -12.30 20.77 -28.16
C ASP A 23 -12.73 19.32 -27.89
N TYR A 24 -13.22 18.59 -28.90
CA TYR A 24 -13.54 17.17 -28.77
C TYR A 24 -12.30 16.33 -28.48
N ARG A 25 -11.18 16.58 -29.15
CA ARG A 25 -9.91 15.87 -28.92
C ARG A 25 -9.41 16.09 -27.50
N PHE A 26 -9.48 17.33 -27.01
CA PHE A 26 -9.12 17.66 -25.63
C PHE A 26 -10.04 16.98 -24.62
N SER A 27 -11.35 17.02 -24.84
CA SER A 27 -12.34 16.38 -23.98
C SER A 27 -12.16 14.86 -23.97
N ALA A 28 -11.93 14.22 -25.11
CA ALA A 28 -11.65 12.79 -25.21
C ALA A 28 -10.34 12.41 -24.49
N HIS A 29 -9.31 13.26 -24.58
CA HIS A 29 -8.05 13.04 -23.86
C HIS A 29 -8.25 13.09 -22.34
N ASN A 30 -8.99 14.10 -21.86
CA ASN A 30 -9.30 14.22 -20.43
C ASN A 30 -10.14 13.04 -19.92
N LEU A 31 -11.17 12.63 -20.66
CA LEU A 31 -12.00 11.47 -20.31
C LEU A 31 -11.17 10.18 -20.25
N LYS A 32 -10.26 9.97 -21.19
CA LYS A 32 -9.33 8.83 -21.18
C LYS A 32 -8.43 8.87 -19.94
N LYS A 33 -7.90 10.04 -19.59
CA LYS A 33 -7.06 10.21 -18.41
C LYS A 33 -7.84 9.90 -17.13
N ASP A 34 -9.05 10.46 -16.97
CA ASP A 34 -9.91 10.24 -15.81
C ASP A 34 -10.28 8.77 -15.67
N PHE A 35 -10.59 8.09 -16.79
CA PHE A 35 -10.87 6.67 -16.79
C PHE A 35 -9.65 5.83 -16.37
N CYS A 36 -8.45 6.14 -16.88
CA CYS A 36 -7.21 5.47 -16.48
C CYS A 36 -6.93 5.68 -14.97
N ASP A 37 -7.11 6.90 -14.47
CA ASP A 37 -6.90 7.22 -13.05
C ASP A 37 -7.90 6.45 -12.15
N LEU A 38 -9.16 6.32 -12.55
CA LEU A 38 -10.18 5.51 -11.85
C LEU A 38 -9.83 4.02 -11.88
N CYS A 39 -9.40 3.47 -13.01
CA CYS A 39 -8.97 2.08 -13.11
C CYS A 39 -7.76 1.81 -12.22
N SER A 40 -6.77 2.69 -12.20
CA SER A 40 -5.60 2.56 -11.34
C SER A 40 -5.98 2.56 -9.86
N GLN A 41 -6.87 3.45 -9.44
CA GLN A 41 -7.39 3.47 -8.06
C GLN A 41 -8.14 2.19 -7.69
N ALA A 42 -8.97 1.67 -8.59
CA ALA A 42 -9.71 0.42 -8.35
C ALA A 42 -8.75 -0.77 -8.17
N ILE A 43 -7.73 -0.89 -9.02
CA ILE A 43 -6.70 -1.93 -8.93
C ILE A 43 -5.92 -1.83 -7.61
N LYS A 44 -5.52 -0.62 -7.21
CA LYS A 44 -4.82 -0.41 -5.93
C LYS A 44 -5.69 -0.76 -4.73
N SER A 45 -6.97 -0.40 -4.78
CA SER A 45 -7.93 -0.73 -3.73
C SER A 45 -8.10 -2.24 -3.58
N GLU A 46 -8.21 -2.98 -4.70
CA GLU A 46 -8.28 -4.44 -4.70
C GLU A 46 -7.00 -5.08 -4.13
N LYS A 47 -5.82 -4.57 -4.53
CA LYS A 47 -4.53 -5.02 -4.01
C LYS A 47 -4.35 -4.78 -2.51
N LEU A 48 -5.06 -3.82 -1.93
CA LEU A 48 -5.03 -3.45 -0.51
C LEU A 48 -6.19 -4.05 0.31
N ASP A 49 -7.09 -4.82 -0.32
CA ASP A 49 -8.23 -5.44 0.36
C ASP A 49 -7.84 -6.78 0.98
N THR A 50 -7.43 -6.73 2.25
CA THR A 50 -7.05 -7.92 3.02
C THR A 50 -7.28 -7.70 4.53
N ASP A 51 -7.35 -8.82 5.25
CA ASP A 51 -7.43 -8.85 6.72
C ASP A 51 -6.05 -8.69 7.39
N LEU A 52 -5.03 -9.36 6.82
CA LEU A 52 -3.69 -9.40 7.37
C LEU A 52 -2.68 -8.82 6.38
N TYR A 53 -1.82 -7.96 6.92
CA TYR A 53 -0.68 -7.37 6.23
C TYR A 53 0.61 -7.93 6.88
N CYS A 54 1.36 -8.75 6.15
CA CYS A 54 2.54 -9.43 6.68
C CYS A 54 3.83 -8.74 6.25
N LEU A 55 4.81 -8.74 7.16
CA LEU A 55 6.14 -8.18 6.91
C LEU A 55 7.20 -9.26 7.12
N THR A 56 8.29 -9.19 6.36
CA THR A 56 9.51 -9.95 6.68
C THR A 56 10.26 -9.31 7.84
N ALA A 57 10.95 -10.12 8.62
CA ALA A 57 11.86 -9.70 9.68
C ALA A 57 12.73 -10.90 10.05
N GLU A 58 13.79 -11.16 9.28
CA GLU A 58 14.62 -12.38 9.42
C GLU A 58 15.21 -12.53 10.82
N GLU A 59 15.56 -11.41 11.47
CA GLU A 59 16.05 -11.38 12.86
C GLU A 59 15.11 -12.13 13.84
N TYR A 60 13.81 -12.17 13.56
CA TYR A 60 12.80 -12.79 14.44
C TYR A 60 12.26 -14.12 13.90
N SER A 61 12.79 -14.64 12.79
CA SER A 61 12.20 -15.76 12.04
C SER A 61 12.61 -17.14 12.51
N LEU A 62 13.24 -17.27 13.68
CA LEU A 62 13.76 -18.55 14.22
C LEU A 62 14.79 -19.22 13.28
N GLY A 63 15.62 -18.40 12.60
CA GLY A 63 16.67 -18.88 11.69
C GLY A 63 16.19 -19.21 10.28
N ARG A 64 14.92 -18.97 9.97
CA ARG A 64 14.39 -19.13 8.61
C ARG A 64 14.76 -17.90 7.75
N SER A 65 15.06 -18.15 6.48
CA SER A 65 15.24 -17.09 5.50
C SER A 65 13.92 -16.37 5.20
N ASN A 66 13.98 -15.13 4.73
CA ASN A 66 12.79 -14.40 4.27
C ASN A 66 12.02 -15.14 3.19
N ILE A 67 12.69 -15.90 2.32
CA ILE A 67 12.06 -16.69 1.26
C ILE A 67 11.22 -17.84 1.86
N GLU A 68 11.72 -18.54 2.87
CA GLU A 68 10.96 -19.58 3.58
C GLU A 68 9.76 -19.00 4.31
N VAL A 69 9.94 -17.87 5.00
CA VAL A 69 8.87 -17.14 5.68
C VAL A 69 7.78 -16.70 4.69
N VAL A 70 8.15 -16.11 3.56
CA VAL A 70 7.20 -15.67 2.53
C VAL A 70 6.45 -16.85 1.92
N LYS A 71 7.12 -17.98 1.64
CA LYS A 71 6.45 -19.19 1.16
C LYS A 71 5.37 -19.67 2.13
N ALA A 72 5.67 -19.72 3.42
CA ALA A 72 4.72 -20.13 4.45
C ALA A 72 3.54 -19.14 4.57
N MET A 73 3.81 -17.83 4.49
CA MET A 73 2.76 -16.80 4.48
C MET A 73 1.83 -16.96 3.27
N LEU A 74 2.39 -17.14 2.07
CA LEU A 74 1.61 -17.33 0.83
C LEU A 74 0.80 -18.63 0.86
N SER A 75 1.38 -19.73 1.38
CA SER A 75 0.66 -21.00 1.59
C SER A 75 -0.54 -20.84 2.53
N ALA A 76 -0.44 -19.95 3.52
CA ALA A 76 -1.55 -19.59 4.40
C ALA A 76 -2.52 -18.55 3.79
N GLY A 77 -2.39 -18.22 2.51
CA GLY A 77 -3.28 -17.31 1.79
C GLY A 77 -3.12 -15.84 2.18
N ILE A 78 -1.92 -15.41 2.58
CA ILE A 78 -1.63 -13.98 2.77
C ILE A 78 -1.59 -13.28 1.41
N LYS A 79 -2.28 -12.15 1.31
CA LYS A 79 -2.43 -11.37 0.08
C LYS A 79 -1.51 -10.16 -0.02
N ILE A 80 -0.93 -9.71 1.09
CA ILE A 80 0.05 -8.60 1.09
C ILE A 80 1.27 -8.98 1.88
N ILE A 81 2.43 -8.81 1.26
CA ILE A 81 3.74 -9.05 1.88
C ILE A 81 4.60 -7.81 1.69
N GLN A 82 5.11 -7.26 2.80
CA GLN A 82 6.12 -6.22 2.80
C GLN A 82 7.50 -6.83 3.11
N TYR A 83 8.43 -6.66 2.19
CA TYR A 83 9.84 -6.95 2.46
C TYR A 83 10.45 -5.82 3.30
N ARG A 84 10.94 -6.15 4.50
CA ARG A 84 11.53 -5.18 5.41
C ARG A 84 12.77 -5.74 6.09
N GLU A 85 13.95 -5.36 5.55
CA GLU A 85 15.26 -5.71 6.08
C GLU A 85 16.16 -4.45 6.12
N LYS A 86 16.36 -3.88 7.30
CA LYS A 86 17.10 -2.62 7.42
C LYS A 86 18.61 -2.80 7.37
N GLU A 87 19.13 -3.88 7.94
CA GLU A 87 20.57 -4.07 8.15
C GLU A 87 21.26 -4.86 7.02
N LYS A 88 20.50 -5.46 6.09
CA LYS A 88 21.06 -6.21 4.96
C LYS A 88 21.70 -5.28 3.93
N LYS A 89 22.79 -5.74 3.31
CA LYS A 89 23.40 -5.07 2.16
C LYS A 89 22.46 -5.15 0.94
N MET A 90 22.44 -4.10 0.11
CA MET A 90 21.54 -3.96 -1.02
C MET A 90 21.57 -5.16 -1.98
N LEU A 91 22.72 -5.73 -2.30
CA LEU A 91 22.81 -6.91 -3.16
C LEU A 91 22.06 -8.12 -2.59
N HIS A 92 22.09 -8.32 -1.27
CA HIS A 92 21.33 -9.40 -0.62
C HIS A 92 19.84 -9.11 -0.65
N LYS A 93 19.43 -7.86 -0.37
CA LYS A 93 18.03 -7.42 -0.50
C LYS A 93 17.52 -7.66 -1.92
N TYR A 94 18.28 -7.25 -2.94
CA TYR A 94 17.93 -7.44 -4.33
C TYR A 94 17.70 -8.91 -4.68
N ASN A 95 18.65 -9.78 -4.32
CA ASN A 95 18.53 -11.22 -4.62
C ASN A 95 17.34 -11.89 -3.91
N GLU A 96 16.99 -11.45 -2.71
CA GLU A 96 15.79 -11.91 -2.00
C GLU A 96 14.52 -11.37 -2.66
N CYS A 97 14.48 -10.06 -2.94
CA CYS A 97 13.30 -9.40 -3.52
C CYS A 97 12.95 -9.95 -4.90
N VAL A 98 13.93 -10.28 -5.76
CA VAL A 98 13.68 -10.96 -7.04
C VAL A 98 12.92 -12.27 -6.83
N LYS A 99 13.36 -13.11 -5.91
CA LYS A 99 12.70 -14.39 -5.61
C LYS A 99 11.33 -14.20 -4.94
N ILE A 100 11.22 -13.23 -4.05
CA ILE A 100 9.94 -12.91 -3.38
C ILE A 100 8.95 -12.37 -4.41
N ARG A 101 9.39 -11.55 -5.38
CA ARG A 101 8.54 -11.07 -6.47
C ARG A 101 7.97 -12.22 -7.30
N GLU A 102 8.80 -13.18 -7.68
CA GLU A 102 8.34 -14.38 -8.40
C GLU A 102 7.25 -15.14 -7.60
N LEU A 103 7.48 -15.35 -6.30
CA LEU A 103 6.54 -16.04 -5.43
C LEU A 103 5.22 -15.29 -5.27
N THR A 104 5.28 -13.98 -5.02
CA THR A 104 4.08 -13.14 -4.81
C THR A 104 3.29 -13.00 -6.09
N TYR A 105 3.97 -12.85 -7.24
CA TYR A 105 3.32 -12.80 -8.55
C TYR A 105 2.57 -14.11 -8.85
N ALA A 106 3.22 -15.26 -8.65
CA ALA A 106 2.60 -16.56 -8.87
C ALA A 106 1.40 -16.84 -7.95
N ALA A 107 1.40 -16.25 -6.73
CA ALA A 107 0.32 -16.37 -5.77
C ALA A 107 -0.78 -15.29 -5.91
N GLY A 108 -0.61 -14.32 -6.81
CA GLY A 108 -1.51 -13.18 -6.93
C GLY A 108 -1.51 -12.26 -5.69
N ALA A 109 -0.38 -12.22 -4.97
CA ALA A 109 -0.23 -11.42 -3.75
C ALA A 109 0.50 -10.10 -4.05
N THR A 110 0.11 -9.05 -3.35
CA THR A 110 0.73 -7.72 -3.43
C THR A 110 2.10 -7.72 -2.75
N PHE A 111 3.10 -7.25 -3.46
CA PHE A 111 4.47 -7.15 -2.98
C PHE A 111 4.87 -5.68 -2.72
N ILE A 112 5.20 -5.36 -1.49
CA ILE A 112 5.63 -4.02 -1.06
C ILE A 112 7.09 -4.09 -0.60
N VAL A 113 7.90 -3.10 -0.98
CA VAL A 113 9.28 -2.94 -0.49
C VAL A 113 9.33 -1.77 0.50
N ASN A 114 10.00 -1.96 1.63
CA ASN A 114 10.11 -0.93 2.66
C ASN A 114 11.34 -0.06 2.41
N ASP A 115 11.19 1.27 2.44
CA ASP A 115 12.18 2.34 2.33
C ASP A 115 12.96 2.39 1.00
N ASP A 116 13.44 1.29 0.47
CA ASP A 116 14.34 1.21 -0.69
C ASP A 116 13.54 1.37 -2.01
N ILE A 117 13.32 2.62 -2.46
CA ILE A 117 12.49 2.95 -3.63
C ILE A 117 13.12 2.42 -4.92
N ASP A 118 14.43 2.57 -5.07
CA ASP A 118 15.21 2.05 -6.18
C ASP A 118 15.07 0.52 -6.29
N LEU A 119 15.15 -0.18 -5.18
CA LEU A 119 14.93 -1.63 -5.12
C LEU A 119 13.50 -1.99 -5.55
N ALA A 120 12.49 -1.27 -5.03
CA ALA A 120 11.09 -1.50 -5.41
C ALA A 120 10.88 -1.38 -6.92
N MET A 121 11.48 -0.37 -7.55
CA MET A 121 11.43 -0.16 -8.99
C MET A 121 12.17 -1.26 -9.76
N MET A 122 13.38 -1.63 -9.32
CA MET A 122 14.21 -2.64 -10.01
C MET A 122 13.59 -4.03 -10.02
N VAL A 123 12.83 -4.38 -8.98
CA VAL A 123 12.17 -5.71 -8.89
C VAL A 123 10.70 -5.66 -9.30
N GLU A 124 10.24 -4.52 -9.83
CA GLU A 124 8.84 -4.32 -10.25
C GLU A 124 7.84 -4.67 -9.12
N ALA A 125 8.14 -4.22 -7.90
CA ALA A 125 7.23 -4.38 -6.78
C ALA A 125 5.89 -3.65 -7.04
N ASP A 126 4.81 -4.13 -6.43
CA ASP A 126 3.51 -3.47 -6.54
C ASP A 126 3.46 -2.14 -5.79
N GLY A 127 4.37 -1.96 -4.81
CA GLY A 127 4.43 -0.72 -4.05
C GLY A 127 5.67 -0.57 -3.20
N VAL A 128 5.76 0.60 -2.59
CA VAL A 128 6.79 0.99 -1.61
C VAL A 128 6.12 1.50 -0.35
N HIS A 129 6.72 1.24 0.82
CA HIS A 129 6.29 1.79 2.10
C HIS A 129 7.39 2.66 2.69
N ILE A 130 7.07 3.90 3.04
CA ILE A 130 8.03 4.87 3.57
C ILE A 130 7.63 5.36 4.97
N GLY A 131 8.61 5.81 5.73
CA GLY A 131 8.42 6.44 7.03
C GLY A 131 8.45 7.97 6.98
N GLN A 132 8.30 8.60 8.14
CA GLN A 132 8.23 10.06 8.27
C GLN A 132 9.56 10.79 8.00
N TYR A 133 10.67 10.08 8.02
CA TYR A 133 12.03 10.63 7.82
C TYR A 133 12.67 10.17 6.50
N ASP A 134 11.89 9.47 5.65
CA ASP A 134 12.31 9.06 4.32
C ASP A 134 12.04 10.17 3.29
N LEU A 135 12.14 9.86 2.00
CA LEU A 135 11.88 10.85 0.95
C LEU A 135 10.43 11.38 0.99
N PRO A 136 10.20 12.66 0.64
CA PRO A 136 8.85 13.22 0.54
C PRO A 136 7.97 12.42 -0.42
N ILE A 137 6.70 12.19 -0.05
CA ILE A 137 5.74 11.38 -0.80
C ILE A 137 5.63 11.86 -2.26
N GLU A 138 5.58 13.17 -2.47
CA GLU A 138 5.46 13.78 -3.79
C GLU A 138 6.67 13.44 -4.68
N LYS A 139 7.87 13.40 -4.09
CA LYS A 139 9.10 13.02 -4.81
C LYS A 139 9.15 11.53 -5.10
N VAL A 140 8.69 10.70 -4.15
CA VAL A 140 8.52 9.26 -4.40
C VAL A 140 7.53 9.04 -5.55
N ARG A 141 6.38 9.73 -5.55
CA ARG A 141 5.37 9.64 -6.62
C ARG A 141 5.91 10.06 -7.99
N GLU A 142 6.75 11.11 -8.04
CA GLU A 142 7.44 11.51 -9.28
C GLU A 142 8.34 10.40 -9.83
N LEU A 143 9.01 9.65 -8.95
CA LEU A 143 9.93 8.56 -9.33
C LEU A 143 9.18 7.31 -9.77
N VAL A 144 8.21 6.85 -8.97
CA VAL A 144 7.56 5.55 -9.16
C VAL A 144 6.34 5.60 -10.09
N GLY A 145 5.90 6.79 -10.48
CA GLY A 145 4.72 6.98 -11.32
C GLY A 145 3.39 6.74 -10.58
N LYS A 146 2.28 6.72 -11.32
CA LYS A 146 0.94 6.63 -10.76
C LYS A 146 0.53 5.22 -10.34
N GLU A 147 1.10 4.20 -10.98
CA GLU A 147 0.66 2.79 -10.84
C GLU A 147 1.18 2.14 -9.55
N MET A 148 2.38 2.50 -9.11
CA MET A 148 2.95 1.93 -7.89
C MET A 148 2.24 2.44 -6.64
N ILE A 149 1.94 1.53 -5.72
CA ILE A 149 1.32 1.84 -4.43
C ILE A 149 2.35 2.52 -3.52
N ILE A 150 1.97 3.63 -2.88
CA ILE A 150 2.78 4.29 -1.85
C ILE A 150 2.06 4.19 -0.50
N GLY A 151 2.68 3.47 0.43
CA GLY A 151 2.26 3.43 1.83
C GLY A 151 3.11 4.35 2.70
N VAL A 152 2.52 4.93 3.74
CA VAL A 152 3.21 5.86 4.63
C VAL A 152 2.94 5.53 6.09
N SER A 153 3.99 5.36 6.90
CA SER A 153 3.84 5.23 8.36
C SER A 153 3.35 6.55 8.97
N THR A 154 2.32 6.50 9.82
CA THR A 154 1.78 7.68 10.51
C THR A 154 1.55 7.41 11.99
N HIS A 155 1.73 8.45 12.82
CA HIS A 155 1.71 8.37 14.27
C HIS A 155 0.77 9.39 14.91
N SER A 156 0.06 10.19 14.11
CA SER A 156 -0.90 11.20 14.58
C SER A 156 -1.93 11.53 13.50
N PRO A 157 -3.10 12.10 13.91
CA PRO A 157 -4.10 12.61 12.98
C PRO A 157 -3.53 13.56 11.92
N GLN A 158 -2.65 14.48 12.31
CA GLN A 158 -2.03 15.43 11.39
C GLN A 158 -1.19 14.72 10.33
N GLN A 159 -0.34 13.77 10.73
CA GLN A 159 0.47 12.99 9.78
C GLN A 159 -0.40 12.17 8.81
N ALA A 160 -1.54 11.64 9.27
CA ALA A 160 -2.48 10.94 8.40
C ALA A 160 -3.06 11.88 7.33
N GLN A 161 -3.54 13.06 7.72
CA GLN A 161 -4.08 14.06 6.79
C GLN A 161 -3.02 14.55 5.80
N ASP A 162 -1.81 14.83 6.27
CA ASP A 162 -0.69 15.25 5.43
C ASP A 162 -0.32 14.16 4.41
N ALA A 163 -0.25 12.89 4.83
CA ALA A 163 0.03 11.77 3.94
C ALA A 163 -1.04 11.61 2.85
N ILE A 164 -2.33 11.72 3.21
CA ILE A 164 -3.45 11.67 2.27
C ILE A 164 -3.37 12.83 1.26
N ALA A 165 -3.18 14.05 1.76
CA ALA A 165 -3.09 15.25 0.91
C ALA A 165 -1.91 15.19 -0.08
N LYS A 166 -0.83 14.51 0.29
CA LYS A 166 0.38 14.31 -0.53
C LYS A 166 0.31 13.09 -1.45
N GLY A 167 -0.78 12.33 -1.44
CA GLY A 167 -1.02 11.25 -2.40
C GLY A 167 -0.54 9.87 -1.96
N ALA A 168 -0.55 9.58 -0.64
CA ALA A 168 -0.41 8.22 -0.15
C ALA A 168 -1.62 7.36 -0.57
N ASP A 169 -1.36 6.13 -1.00
CA ASP A 169 -2.42 5.16 -1.37
C ASP A 169 -2.94 4.41 -0.14
N TYR A 170 -2.13 4.25 0.90
CA TYR A 170 -2.54 3.75 2.21
C TYR A 170 -1.61 4.29 3.31
N ILE A 171 -2.05 4.19 4.55
CA ILE A 171 -1.24 4.60 5.71
C ILE A 171 -1.08 3.46 6.73
N GLY A 172 0.07 3.46 7.42
CA GLY A 172 0.28 2.67 8.63
C GLY A 172 -0.13 3.47 9.85
N VAL A 173 -1.04 2.94 10.65
CA VAL A 173 -1.55 3.56 11.89
C VAL A 173 -0.94 2.86 13.09
N GLY A 174 0.00 3.50 13.75
CA GLY A 174 0.69 2.89 14.89
C GLY A 174 1.91 3.66 15.39
N PRO A 175 2.65 3.11 16.37
CA PRO A 175 2.37 1.80 17.00
C PRO A 175 1.20 1.86 17.98
N ILE A 176 0.25 0.92 17.88
CA ILE A 176 -0.91 0.91 18.77
C ILE A 176 -0.48 0.53 20.20
N PHE A 177 0.35 -0.48 20.34
CA PHE A 177 0.93 -0.92 21.60
C PHE A 177 2.45 -0.78 21.57
N SER A 178 3.10 -0.88 22.72
CA SER A 178 4.55 -0.89 22.83
C SER A 178 5.16 -2.03 21.98
N THR A 179 6.20 -1.72 21.22
CA THR A 179 6.91 -2.67 20.38
C THR A 179 8.41 -2.39 20.36
N ARG A 180 9.21 -3.43 20.15
CA ARG A 180 10.66 -3.37 20.01
C ARG A 180 11.15 -3.79 18.62
N THR A 181 10.23 -4.08 17.70
CA THR A 181 10.54 -4.57 16.34
C THR A 181 11.23 -3.50 15.47
N LYS A 182 11.01 -2.22 15.79
CA LYS A 182 11.67 -1.07 15.14
C LYS A 182 12.52 -0.35 16.19
N LYS A 183 13.81 -0.07 15.88
CA LYS A 183 14.73 0.60 16.81
C LYS A 183 14.26 2.02 17.18
N ASP A 184 13.84 2.80 16.17
CA ASP A 184 13.40 4.19 16.32
C ASP A 184 11.87 4.30 16.30
N VAL A 185 11.21 3.61 17.24
CA VAL A 185 9.75 3.67 17.36
C VAL A 185 9.35 4.74 18.37
N CYS A 186 8.36 5.57 18.00
CA CYS A 186 7.77 6.53 18.94
C CYS A 186 7.00 5.79 20.05
N ALA A 187 6.60 6.54 21.08
CA ALA A 187 5.68 6.02 22.09
C ALA A 187 4.39 5.48 21.46
N PRO A 188 3.74 4.47 22.08
CA PRO A 188 2.46 3.97 21.57
C PRO A 188 1.44 5.11 21.40
N VAL A 189 0.80 5.15 20.24
CA VAL A 189 -0.25 6.13 19.91
C VAL A 189 -1.62 5.70 20.45
N GLY A 190 -1.73 4.43 20.88
CA GLY A 190 -2.92 3.89 21.52
C GLY A 190 -4.14 3.81 20.63
N PHE A 191 -5.29 3.59 21.27
CA PHE A 191 -6.58 3.49 20.60
C PHE A 191 -7.13 4.83 20.13
N GLU A 192 -6.74 5.93 20.75
CA GLU A 192 -7.22 7.26 20.37
C GLU A 192 -6.94 7.56 18.90
N TYR A 193 -5.71 7.27 18.45
CA TYR A 193 -5.36 7.48 17.06
C TYR A 193 -5.98 6.41 16.15
N LEU A 194 -6.13 5.17 16.59
CA LEU A 194 -6.85 4.13 15.84
C LEU A 194 -8.32 4.53 15.59
N ASP A 195 -9.02 4.95 16.65
CA ASP A 195 -10.41 5.38 16.57
C ASP A 195 -10.58 6.62 15.67
N TYR A 196 -9.61 7.55 15.73
CA TYR A 196 -9.56 8.65 14.76
C TYR A 196 -9.43 8.16 13.33
N ALA A 197 -8.51 7.22 13.06
CA ALA A 197 -8.28 6.68 11.72
C ALA A 197 -9.52 5.96 11.18
N VAL A 198 -10.16 5.12 11.99
CA VAL A 198 -11.41 4.44 11.61
C VAL A 198 -12.51 5.42 11.22
N LYS A 199 -12.61 6.55 11.92
CA LYS A 199 -13.69 7.53 11.72
C LYS A 199 -13.41 8.53 10.59
N ASN A 200 -12.14 8.91 10.36
CA ASN A 200 -11.81 10.09 9.56
C ASN A 200 -10.91 9.80 8.35
N VAL A 201 -10.29 8.62 8.26
CA VAL A 201 -9.42 8.25 7.14
C VAL A 201 -10.24 7.55 6.07
N ASN A 202 -10.20 8.10 4.86
CA ASN A 202 -10.98 7.63 3.69
C ASN A 202 -10.16 6.78 2.70
N ILE A 203 -8.88 6.53 2.98
CA ILE A 203 -8.04 5.59 2.23
C ILE A 203 -7.78 4.34 3.08
N PRO A 204 -7.34 3.21 2.49
CA PRO A 204 -6.94 2.04 3.26
C PRO A 204 -5.92 2.39 4.35
N PHE A 205 -6.03 1.77 5.51
CA PHE A 205 -5.01 1.86 6.55
C PHE A 205 -4.74 0.52 7.20
N VAL A 206 -3.51 0.32 7.66
CA VAL A 206 -3.08 -0.87 8.38
C VAL A 206 -2.76 -0.53 9.84
N ALA A 207 -3.48 -1.14 10.77
CA ALA A 207 -3.18 -1.03 12.20
C ALA A 207 -1.95 -1.88 12.53
N ILE A 208 -0.93 -1.28 13.16
CA ILE A 208 0.35 -1.93 13.41
C ILE A 208 0.94 -1.52 14.77
N GLY A 209 1.86 -2.34 15.27
CA GLY A 209 2.69 -2.04 16.44
C GLY A 209 2.19 -2.72 17.70
N GLY A 210 2.95 -3.73 18.15
CA GLY A 210 2.67 -4.49 19.37
C GLY A 210 1.39 -5.32 19.34
N ILE A 211 0.77 -5.49 18.17
CA ILE A 211 -0.43 -6.30 18.02
C ILE A 211 -0.04 -7.79 18.07
N LYS A 212 -0.76 -8.52 18.88
CA LYS A 212 -0.56 -9.93 19.17
C LYS A 212 -1.88 -10.68 19.12
N GLU A 213 -1.82 -12.01 19.06
CA GLU A 213 -3.02 -12.84 19.02
C GLU A 213 -3.98 -12.62 20.21
N HIS A 214 -3.46 -12.22 21.37
CA HIS A 214 -4.29 -11.99 22.56
C HIS A 214 -5.02 -10.62 22.56
N ASN A 215 -4.56 -9.64 21.77
CA ASN A 215 -5.15 -8.30 21.73
C ASN A 215 -5.75 -7.91 20.35
N ILE A 216 -5.65 -8.79 19.35
CA ILE A 216 -6.12 -8.49 17.98
C ILE A 216 -7.64 -8.29 17.91
N THR A 217 -8.39 -8.98 18.77
CA THR A 217 -9.86 -8.88 18.81
C THR A 217 -10.33 -7.47 19.15
N GLU A 218 -9.62 -6.77 20.04
CA GLU A 218 -9.94 -5.39 20.40
C GLU A 218 -9.68 -4.43 19.22
N ILE A 219 -8.59 -4.65 18.47
CA ILE A 219 -8.27 -3.88 17.25
C ILE A 219 -9.37 -4.05 16.19
N LYS A 220 -9.80 -5.29 15.97
CA LYS A 220 -10.87 -5.61 15.03
C LYS A 220 -12.22 -5.02 15.46
N ALA A 221 -12.58 -5.14 16.73
CA ALA A 221 -13.82 -4.61 17.30
C ALA A 221 -13.94 -3.07 17.17
N ARG A 222 -12.79 -2.36 17.14
CA ARG A 222 -12.75 -0.92 16.88
C ARG A 222 -12.91 -0.55 15.40
N GLY A 223 -12.93 -1.53 14.49
CA GLY A 223 -13.20 -1.31 13.07
C GLY A 223 -11.98 -1.36 12.15
N ALA A 224 -10.78 -1.70 12.64
CA ALA A 224 -9.63 -1.93 11.75
C ALA A 224 -9.91 -3.13 10.84
N LYS A 225 -9.79 -2.91 9.54
CA LYS A 225 -10.00 -3.96 8.52
C LYS A 225 -8.71 -4.71 8.23
N MET A 226 -7.59 -4.02 8.12
CA MET A 226 -6.28 -4.56 7.80
C MET A 226 -5.35 -4.39 9.01
N ILE A 227 -4.72 -5.50 9.44
CA ILE A 227 -3.92 -5.56 10.65
C ILE A 227 -2.56 -6.17 10.33
N ALA A 228 -1.47 -5.55 10.81
CA ALA A 228 -0.12 -6.06 10.66
C ALA A 228 0.43 -6.60 11.99
N MET A 229 0.98 -7.81 11.93
CA MET A 229 1.62 -8.50 13.05
C MET A 229 2.96 -9.06 12.58
N VAL A 230 4.08 -8.48 13.03
CA VAL A 230 5.41 -8.90 12.59
C VAL A 230 5.89 -10.11 13.38
N THR A 231 6.42 -9.90 14.59
CA THR A 231 7.07 -10.93 15.40
C THR A 231 6.13 -12.08 15.79
N GLU A 232 4.83 -11.83 15.86
CA GLU A 232 3.82 -12.86 16.15
C GLU A 232 3.71 -13.91 15.03
N ILE A 233 3.89 -13.48 13.78
CA ILE A 233 3.81 -14.37 12.61
C ILE A 233 5.18 -14.92 12.28
N VAL A 234 6.20 -14.06 12.07
CA VAL A 234 7.54 -14.55 11.67
C VAL A 234 8.23 -15.36 12.76
N GLY A 235 7.93 -15.10 14.03
CA GLY A 235 8.46 -15.82 15.19
C GLY A 235 7.68 -17.07 15.59
N ALA A 236 6.62 -17.43 14.88
CA ALA A 236 5.87 -18.65 15.17
C ALA A 236 6.65 -19.89 14.69
N GLU A 237 6.60 -20.99 15.44
CA GLU A 237 7.19 -22.27 15.01
C GLU A 237 6.56 -22.77 13.71
N ASN A 238 5.25 -22.62 13.57
CA ASN A 238 4.50 -22.90 12.35
C ASN A 238 3.68 -21.68 11.95
N ILE A 239 4.12 -21.02 10.87
CA ILE A 239 3.53 -19.76 10.38
C ILE A 239 2.09 -19.99 9.88
N GLU A 240 1.84 -21.07 9.15
CA GLU A 240 0.53 -21.37 8.57
C GLU A 240 -0.51 -21.58 9.67
N LYS A 241 -0.21 -22.39 10.67
CA LYS A 241 -1.10 -22.61 11.82
C LYS A 241 -1.32 -21.34 12.63
N LYS A 242 -0.29 -20.51 12.76
CA LYS A 242 -0.42 -19.21 13.46
C LYS A 242 -1.38 -18.29 12.72
N ILE A 243 -1.25 -18.17 11.41
CA ILE A 243 -2.14 -17.34 10.57
C ILE A 243 -3.58 -17.87 10.64
N GLU A 244 -3.77 -19.17 10.56
CA GLU A 244 -5.08 -19.82 10.73
C GLU A 244 -5.71 -19.48 12.09
N SER A 245 -4.94 -19.63 13.19
CA SER A 245 -5.40 -19.28 14.55
C SER A 245 -5.82 -17.81 14.66
N ILE A 246 -5.02 -16.90 14.09
CA ILE A 246 -5.33 -15.47 14.07
C ILE A 246 -6.63 -15.21 13.29
N ARG A 247 -6.81 -15.81 12.12
CA ARG A 247 -8.03 -15.65 11.30
C ARG A 247 -9.27 -16.21 12.00
N ASN A 248 -9.16 -17.33 12.67
CA ASN A 248 -10.26 -17.89 13.47
C ASN A 248 -10.70 -16.89 14.57
N LYS A 249 -9.75 -16.23 15.23
CA LYS A 249 -10.09 -15.17 16.20
C LYS A 249 -10.75 -13.95 15.57
N LEU A 250 -10.28 -13.52 14.40
CA LEU A 250 -10.89 -12.41 13.68
C LEU A 250 -12.31 -12.70 13.20
N SER A 251 -12.59 -13.94 12.81
CA SER A 251 -13.91 -14.39 12.35
C SER A 251 -14.92 -14.52 13.48
N SER A 252 -14.49 -14.89 14.69
CA SER A 252 -15.38 -15.05 15.84
C SER A 252 -16.07 -13.78 16.32
N ILE A 253 -15.59 -12.60 15.87
CA ILE A 253 -16.17 -11.30 16.24
C ILE A 253 -17.35 -10.91 15.32
N CYS A 254 -17.43 -11.49 14.12
CA CYS A 254 -18.48 -11.15 13.16
C CYS A 254 -19.83 -11.86 13.42
N THR A 255 -19.93 -12.70 14.45
CA THR A 255 -21.10 -13.53 14.78
C THR A 255 -21.85 -13.10 16.04
N GLY A 256 -21.56 -11.89 16.55
CA GLY A 256 -22.23 -11.34 17.74
C GLY A 256 -23.13 -10.13 17.43
#